data_97108d158e1e0b740fab1e619bd42715
#
_entry.id   97108d158e1e0b740fab1e619bd42715
#
_cell.length_a   1.000
_cell.length_b   1.000
_cell.length_c   1.000
_cell.angle_alpha   90.00
_cell.angle_beta   90.00
_cell.angle_gamma   90.00
#
_symmetry.space_group_name_H-M   'P 1'
#
loop_
_entity.id
_entity.type
_entity.pdbx_description
1 polymer ?
#
loop_
_entity_poly.entity_id
_entity_poly.type
_entity_poly.pdbx_seq_one_letter_code
_entity_poly.pdbx_strand_id
1 'polypeptide(L)'
;MTPPRTRALLLGAATALVAGACAGDNSVAVRRVPTAVDSADQVMFGARSLITKDGVVKAELFADTALFFDDNTRIEMRGVKTHFHTQTGERSTVLTSNAGTYNTRLNSMSARGNVIVTAKDGRVLNTPQLRYDQMRNLISGDSDFTLTQPGGRKLEGTGFISDPNMTSVQVLKAARGSAGVVSDKSPEPAGGAARAPDSTRPPAPVRRPSGNTFTLPRSKP
;
A
#
# COMPACT_ATOMS: atom_id res chain seq x y z
N MET A 1 -8.12 -38.35 -99.06
CA MET A 1 -8.31 -39.77 -98.88
C MET A 1 -8.07 -40.13 -97.44
N THR A 2 -9.12 -40.50 -96.77
CA THR A 2 -9.30 -41.19 -95.44
C THR A 2 -8.42 -40.80 -94.24
N PRO A 3 -9.11 -40.52 -93.18
CA PRO A 3 -8.54 -40.19 -91.86
C PRO A 3 -8.28 -41.41 -90.96
N PRO A 4 -7.58 -41.30 -89.87
CA PRO A 4 -7.87 -42.14 -88.74
C PRO A 4 -8.27 -41.31 -87.49
N ARG A 5 -9.49 -41.50 -87.14
CA ARG A 5 -10.08 -41.32 -85.80
C ARG A 5 -9.54 -42.42 -84.93
N THR A 6 -8.70 -42.09 -83.93
CA THR A 6 -8.52 -42.92 -82.71
C THR A 6 -7.38 -42.36 -81.81
N ARG A 7 -7.49 -41.14 -81.28
CA ARG A 7 -6.55 -40.65 -80.23
C ARG A 7 -7.24 -39.69 -79.26
N ALA A 8 -8.48 -39.85 -79.00
CA ALA A 8 -9.23 -38.91 -78.11
C ALA A 8 -9.92 -39.58 -76.88
N LEU A 9 -9.34 -40.64 -76.34
CA LEU A 9 -10.03 -41.37 -75.23
C LEU A 9 -9.12 -41.83 -74.09
N LEU A 10 -7.96 -41.20 -73.84
CA LEU A 10 -7.06 -41.54 -72.75
C LEU A 10 -6.56 -40.33 -71.94
N LEU A 11 -7.21 -39.17 -71.98
CA LEU A 11 -6.86 -38.02 -71.19
C LEU A 11 -7.93 -37.62 -70.17
N GLY A 12 -8.89 -38.47 -69.87
CA GLY A 12 -10.03 -38.17 -68.96
C GLY A 12 -10.00 -38.81 -67.57
N ALA A 13 -8.92 -39.52 -67.20
CA ALA A 13 -8.94 -40.29 -65.92
C ALA A 13 -7.89 -39.90 -64.87
N ALA A 14 -7.23 -38.74 -64.96
CA ALA A 14 -6.14 -38.37 -64.03
C ALA A 14 -6.40 -37.12 -63.21
N THR A 15 -7.64 -36.57 -63.17
CA THR A 15 -7.93 -35.29 -62.51
C THR A 15 -8.89 -35.40 -61.32
N ALA A 16 -9.10 -36.59 -60.73
CA ALA A 16 -10.09 -36.80 -59.65
C ALA A 16 -9.50 -37.25 -58.30
N LEU A 17 -8.23 -36.90 -57.96
CA LEU A 17 -7.63 -37.41 -56.70
C LEU A 17 -6.83 -36.34 -55.92
N VAL A 18 -7.23 -35.07 -55.95
CA VAL A 18 -6.62 -34.02 -55.08
C VAL A 18 -7.67 -33.17 -54.33
N ALA A 19 -8.74 -33.78 -53.87
CA ALA A 19 -9.77 -33.07 -53.06
C ALA A 19 -10.03 -33.81 -51.74
N GLY A 20 -8.97 -34.00 -50.91
CA GLY A 20 -9.14 -34.74 -49.67
C GLY A 20 -8.08 -34.48 -48.60
N ALA A 21 -7.54 -33.24 -48.47
CA ALA A 21 -6.59 -32.95 -47.43
C ALA A 21 -6.85 -31.55 -46.79
N CYS A 22 -8.11 -31.26 -46.45
CA CYS A 22 -8.42 -30.28 -45.42
C CYS A 22 -9.02 -31.03 -44.24
N ALA A 23 -8.23 -31.89 -43.59
CA ALA A 23 -8.49 -32.36 -42.26
C ALA A 23 -8.35 -31.11 -41.37
N GLY A 24 -9.49 -30.58 -40.92
CA GLY A 24 -9.55 -29.45 -40.01
C GLY A 24 -8.73 -29.79 -38.76
N ASP A 25 -7.67 -29.03 -38.61
CA ASP A 25 -6.90 -29.00 -37.38
C ASP A 25 -7.84 -28.45 -36.28
N ASN A 26 -8.50 -29.38 -35.58
CA ASN A 26 -9.25 -29.08 -34.34
C ASN A 26 -8.24 -28.77 -33.24
N SER A 27 -7.31 -27.85 -33.51
CA SER A 27 -6.58 -27.19 -32.44
C SER A 27 -7.60 -26.43 -31.62
N VAL A 28 -7.97 -26.99 -30.49
CA VAL A 28 -8.76 -26.30 -29.46
C VAL A 28 -7.99 -25.00 -29.18
N ALA A 29 -8.52 -23.89 -29.70
CA ALA A 29 -7.95 -22.58 -29.43
C ALA A 29 -7.94 -22.39 -27.91
N VAL A 30 -6.79 -22.60 -27.28
CA VAL A 30 -6.59 -22.32 -25.87
C VAL A 30 -6.90 -20.84 -25.71
N ARG A 31 -8.08 -20.53 -25.19
CA ARG A 31 -8.50 -19.18 -24.89
C ARG A 31 -7.55 -18.66 -23.81
N ARG A 32 -6.47 -18.00 -24.22
CA ARG A 32 -5.59 -17.30 -23.29
C ARG A 32 -6.44 -16.24 -22.61
N VAL A 33 -6.60 -16.37 -21.29
CA VAL A 33 -7.14 -15.29 -20.48
C VAL A 33 -6.09 -14.17 -20.54
N PRO A 34 -6.41 -12.98 -21.10
CA PRO A 34 -5.45 -11.90 -21.18
C PRO A 34 -4.96 -11.57 -19.78
N THR A 35 -3.66 -11.54 -19.60
CA THR A 35 -3.04 -11.12 -18.36
C THR A 35 -2.95 -9.60 -18.30
N ALA A 36 -2.76 -9.01 -17.14
CA ALA A 36 -2.58 -7.55 -17.02
C ALA A 36 -1.39 -7.05 -17.87
N VAL A 37 -0.39 -7.90 -18.11
CA VAL A 37 0.75 -7.59 -19.00
C VAL A 37 0.32 -7.43 -20.45
N ASP A 38 -0.64 -8.24 -20.94
CA ASP A 38 -1.13 -8.19 -22.32
C ASP A 38 -1.97 -6.93 -22.60
N SER A 39 -2.47 -6.27 -21.54
CA SER A 39 -3.32 -5.08 -21.63
C SER A 39 -2.59 -3.78 -21.29
N ALA A 40 -1.32 -3.85 -20.88
CA ALA A 40 -0.54 -2.67 -20.53
C ALA A 40 -0.01 -1.96 -21.79
N ASP A 41 -0.07 -0.63 -21.80
CA ASP A 41 0.48 0.21 -22.87
C ASP A 41 2.02 0.10 -22.88
N GLN A 42 2.63 -0.05 -21.70
CA GLN A 42 4.07 -0.21 -21.54
C GLN A 42 4.39 -1.06 -20.30
N VAL A 43 5.48 -1.83 -20.39
CA VAL A 43 6.03 -2.60 -19.26
C VAL A 43 7.46 -2.16 -19.02
N MET A 44 7.81 -1.87 -17.78
CA MET A 44 9.16 -1.50 -17.35
C MET A 44 9.60 -2.43 -16.23
N PHE A 45 10.80 -2.99 -16.35
CA PHE A 45 11.44 -3.79 -15.29
C PHE A 45 12.48 -2.94 -14.55
N GLY A 46 12.61 -3.16 -13.25
CA GLY A 46 13.54 -2.41 -12.41
C GLY A 46 13.22 -0.90 -12.40
N ALA A 47 11.94 -0.55 -12.34
CA ALA A 47 11.49 0.84 -12.41
C ALA A 47 11.94 1.62 -11.18
N ARG A 48 12.39 2.87 -11.42
CA ARG A 48 12.73 3.85 -10.38
C ARG A 48 12.09 5.19 -10.71
N SER A 49 11.41 5.79 -9.74
CA SER A 49 10.76 7.10 -9.89
C SER A 49 11.01 7.98 -8.67
N LEU A 50 11.18 9.28 -8.90
CA LEU A 50 11.31 10.29 -7.87
C LEU A 50 9.99 11.06 -7.77
N ILE A 51 9.43 11.12 -6.58
CA ILE A 51 8.25 11.91 -6.26
C ILE A 51 8.71 13.20 -5.62
N THR A 52 8.49 14.33 -6.32
CA THR A 52 8.92 15.66 -5.87
C THR A 52 7.70 16.54 -5.57
N LYS A 53 7.85 17.41 -4.60
CA LYS A 53 6.90 18.49 -4.31
C LYS A 53 7.70 19.77 -3.99
N ASP A 54 7.35 20.86 -4.66
CA ASP A 54 8.02 22.15 -4.50
C ASP A 54 9.55 22.08 -4.68
N GLY A 55 10.00 21.26 -5.67
CA GLY A 55 11.42 21.05 -5.96
C GLY A 55 12.16 20.12 -4.98
N VAL A 56 11.50 19.65 -3.93
CA VAL A 56 12.09 18.75 -2.92
C VAL A 56 11.63 17.32 -3.15
N VAL A 57 12.59 16.37 -3.19
CA VAL A 57 12.26 14.93 -3.26
C VAL A 57 11.56 14.51 -1.97
N LYS A 58 10.34 14.02 -2.07
CA LYS A 58 9.54 13.53 -0.95
C LYS A 58 9.58 12.01 -0.83
N ALA A 59 9.66 11.33 -1.97
CA ALA A 59 9.81 9.88 -1.98
C ALA A 59 10.59 9.40 -3.21
N GLU A 60 11.26 8.28 -3.05
CA GLU A 60 11.93 7.54 -4.11
C GLU A 60 11.29 6.15 -4.18
N LEU A 61 10.68 5.84 -5.30
CA LEU A 61 9.93 4.64 -5.55
C LEU A 61 10.73 3.68 -6.41
N PHE A 62 10.79 2.43 -6.01
CA PHE A 62 11.34 1.31 -6.77
C PHE A 62 10.25 0.26 -6.97
N ALA A 63 10.26 -0.39 -8.12
CA ALA A 63 9.40 -1.54 -8.40
C ALA A 63 10.15 -2.56 -9.28
N ASP A 64 9.97 -3.84 -9.00
CA ASP A 64 10.53 -4.90 -9.83
C ASP A 64 9.93 -4.87 -11.23
N THR A 65 8.63 -4.60 -11.31
CA THR A 65 7.88 -4.43 -12.57
C THR A 65 6.87 -3.31 -12.42
N ALA A 66 6.81 -2.42 -13.41
CA ALA A 66 5.78 -1.40 -13.55
C ALA A 66 5.04 -1.57 -14.88
N LEU A 67 3.71 -1.61 -14.81
CA LEU A 67 2.79 -1.71 -15.93
C LEU A 67 2.06 -0.38 -16.07
N PHE A 68 2.15 0.24 -17.22
CA PHE A 68 1.56 1.53 -17.51
C PHE A 68 0.27 1.35 -18.29
N PHE A 69 -0.76 2.07 -17.92
CA PHE A 69 -2.10 2.03 -18.53
C PHE A 69 -2.65 3.45 -18.68
N ASP A 70 -3.60 3.59 -19.62
CA ASP A 70 -4.39 4.81 -19.80
C ASP A 70 -3.48 6.04 -20.01
N ASP A 71 -2.57 5.98 -20.97
CA ASP A 71 -1.58 7.02 -21.26
C ASP A 71 -0.79 7.45 -20.01
N ASN A 72 -0.28 6.49 -19.26
CA ASN A 72 0.47 6.68 -18.01
C ASN A 72 -0.33 7.29 -16.86
N THR A 73 -1.65 7.32 -16.95
CA THR A 73 -2.50 7.81 -15.85
C THR A 73 -2.51 6.85 -14.68
N ARG A 74 -2.46 5.54 -14.95
CA ARG A 74 -2.46 4.47 -13.96
C ARG A 74 -1.23 3.59 -14.14
N ILE A 75 -0.44 3.45 -13.09
CA ILE A 75 0.76 2.62 -13.06
C ILE A 75 0.56 1.55 -12.01
N GLU A 76 0.55 0.28 -12.42
CA GLU A 76 0.51 -0.87 -11.52
C GLU A 76 1.91 -1.43 -11.32
N MET A 77 2.26 -1.73 -10.09
CA MET A 77 3.62 -2.12 -9.71
C MET A 77 3.63 -3.40 -8.91
N ARG A 78 4.71 -4.16 -9.05
CA ARG A 78 5.02 -5.36 -8.27
C ARG A 78 6.37 -5.22 -7.60
N GLY A 79 6.53 -5.79 -6.40
CA GLY A 79 7.76 -5.70 -5.64
C GLY A 79 8.12 -4.25 -5.30
N VAL A 80 7.20 -3.54 -4.61
CA VAL A 80 7.34 -2.10 -4.36
C VAL A 80 8.21 -1.86 -3.15
N LYS A 81 9.16 -0.91 -3.28
CA LYS A 81 9.93 -0.34 -2.20
C LYS A 81 9.97 1.18 -2.35
N THR A 82 9.55 1.90 -1.32
CA THR A 82 9.52 3.37 -1.32
C THR A 82 10.35 3.90 -0.17
N HIS A 83 11.29 4.79 -0.46
CA HIS A 83 12.03 5.57 0.54
C HIS A 83 11.39 6.93 0.67
N PHE A 84 10.83 7.26 1.81
CA PHE A 84 10.37 8.60 2.11
C PHE A 84 11.53 9.47 2.64
N HIS A 85 11.46 10.74 2.35
CA HIS A 85 12.46 11.72 2.76
C HIS A 85 11.84 12.78 3.66
N THR A 86 12.65 13.31 4.57
CA THR A 86 12.29 14.48 5.37
C THR A 86 12.24 15.74 4.50
N GLN A 87 11.86 16.86 5.07
CA GLN A 87 11.93 18.16 4.37
C GLN A 87 13.38 18.56 4.04
N THR A 88 14.35 18.06 4.80
CA THR A 88 15.79 18.27 4.58
C THR A 88 16.40 17.33 3.55
N GLY A 89 15.62 16.40 2.98
CA GLY A 89 16.08 15.46 1.96
C GLY A 89 16.73 14.18 2.51
N GLU A 90 16.75 13.98 3.83
CA GLU A 90 17.26 12.74 4.43
C GLU A 90 16.24 11.60 4.33
N ARG A 91 16.72 10.38 4.12
CA ARG A 91 15.86 9.20 4.20
C ARG A 91 15.34 9.00 5.62
N SER A 92 14.04 8.93 5.76
CA SER A 92 13.38 8.83 7.06
C SER A 92 12.64 7.50 7.27
N THR A 93 11.99 7.00 6.24
CA THR A 93 11.10 5.85 6.33
C THR A 93 11.20 5.02 5.07
N VAL A 94 11.10 3.70 5.23
CA VAL A 94 11.06 2.74 4.13
C VAL A 94 9.72 2.01 4.17
N LEU A 95 9.01 2.00 3.05
CA LEU A 95 7.83 1.19 2.83
C LEU A 95 8.17 0.05 1.86
N THR A 96 7.70 -1.14 2.16
CA THR A 96 7.74 -2.29 1.24
C THR A 96 6.35 -2.88 1.08
N SER A 97 6.02 -3.41 -0.10
CA SER A 97 4.76 -4.11 -0.36
C SER A 97 4.87 -5.03 -1.58
N ASN A 98 3.98 -6.02 -1.67
CA ASN A 98 3.94 -6.94 -2.81
C ASN A 98 3.48 -6.25 -4.09
N ALA A 99 2.54 -5.31 -3.98
CA ALA A 99 1.98 -4.58 -5.11
C ALA A 99 1.68 -3.13 -4.75
N GLY A 100 1.64 -2.28 -5.77
CA GLY A 100 1.25 -0.88 -5.65
C GLY A 100 0.53 -0.37 -6.89
N THR A 101 -0.18 0.72 -6.75
CA THR A 101 -0.78 1.45 -7.87
C THR A 101 -0.51 2.93 -7.66
N TYR A 102 -0.05 3.61 -8.70
CA TYR A 102 0.12 5.06 -8.70
C TYR A 102 -0.85 5.68 -9.71
N ASN A 103 -1.62 6.64 -9.27
CA ASN A 103 -2.47 7.47 -10.11
C ASN A 103 -1.84 8.84 -10.26
N THR A 104 -1.37 9.16 -11.48
CA THR A 104 -0.62 10.39 -11.75
C THR A 104 -1.52 11.63 -11.72
N ARG A 105 -2.81 11.52 -12.07
CA ARG A 105 -3.77 12.64 -12.01
C ARG A 105 -4.14 13.02 -10.58
N LEU A 106 -4.30 12.03 -9.72
CA LEU A 106 -4.69 12.23 -8.33
C LEU A 106 -3.48 12.42 -7.42
N ASN A 107 -2.26 12.26 -7.92
CA ASN A 107 -1.03 12.25 -7.13
C ASN A 107 -1.14 11.34 -5.89
N SER A 108 -1.75 10.16 -6.09
CA SER A 108 -2.00 9.22 -5.02
C SER A 108 -1.40 7.86 -5.33
N MET A 109 -0.84 7.23 -4.30
CA MET A 109 -0.34 5.85 -4.36
C MET A 109 -1.13 4.97 -3.42
N SER A 110 -1.30 3.71 -3.80
CA SER A 110 -1.74 2.66 -2.90
C SER A 110 -0.73 1.52 -2.89
N ALA A 111 -0.43 1.01 -1.71
CA ALA A 111 0.39 -0.18 -1.49
C ALA A 111 -0.51 -1.30 -0.97
N ARG A 112 -0.32 -2.53 -1.44
CA ARG A 112 -1.14 -3.69 -1.08
C ARG A 112 -0.29 -4.96 -0.95
N GLY A 113 -0.72 -5.84 -0.03
CA GLY A 113 -0.10 -7.12 0.25
C GLY A 113 1.19 -6.96 1.06
N ASN A 114 1.17 -7.42 2.30
CA ASN A 114 2.30 -7.38 3.22
C ASN A 114 2.99 -6.01 3.27
N VAL A 115 2.20 -4.96 3.52
CA VAL A 115 2.73 -3.60 3.61
C VAL A 115 3.45 -3.45 4.94
N ILE A 116 4.74 -3.15 4.88
CA ILE A 116 5.59 -2.90 6.04
C ILE A 116 6.20 -1.51 5.89
N VAL A 117 5.99 -0.66 6.89
CA VAL A 117 6.58 0.68 6.95
C VAL A 117 7.53 0.72 8.14
N THR A 118 8.81 0.98 7.87
CA THR A 118 9.87 1.04 8.89
C THR A 118 10.42 2.45 8.97
N ALA A 119 10.24 3.10 10.10
CA ALA A 119 10.81 4.42 10.37
C ALA A 119 12.27 4.32 10.86
N LYS A 120 13.03 5.41 10.67
CA LYS A 120 14.45 5.51 11.09
C LYS A 120 14.64 5.30 12.60
N ASP A 121 13.63 5.62 13.41
CA ASP A 121 13.65 5.45 14.88
C ASP A 121 13.28 4.03 15.35
N GLY A 122 13.08 3.09 14.43
CA GLY A 122 12.78 1.68 14.72
C GLY A 122 11.31 1.36 14.91
N ARG A 123 10.38 2.31 14.68
CA ARG A 123 8.95 1.99 14.61
C ARG A 123 8.65 1.20 13.34
N VAL A 124 7.81 0.18 13.46
CA VAL A 124 7.39 -0.68 12.35
C VAL A 124 5.88 -0.78 12.33
N LEU A 125 5.27 -0.36 11.22
CA LEU A 125 3.84 -0.50 10.94
C LEU A 125 3.63 -1.64 9.95
N ASN A 126 2.78 -2.59 10.30
CA ASN A 126 2.32 -3.67 9.43
C ASN A 126 0.84 -3.51 9.14
N THR A 127 0.44 -3.59 7.87
CA THR A 127 -0.96 -3.50 7.43
C THR A 127 -1.13 -4.21 6.08
N PRO A 128 -2.31 -4.75 5.73
CA PRO A 128 -2.53 -5.34 4.41
C PRO A 128 -2.56 -4.31 3.29
N GLN A 129 -2.94 -3.05 3.58
CA GLN A 129 -2.97 -1.98 2.58
C GLN A 129 -2.72 -0.59 3.19
N LEU A 130 -2.19 0.30 2.37
CA LEU A 130 -1.87 1.67 2.73
C LEU A 130 -2.04 2.57 1.51
N ARG A 131 -2.54 3.79 1.73
CA ARG A 131 -2.63 4.85 0.72
C ARG A 131 -1.73 6.01 1.10
N TYR A 132 -1.00 6.56 0.14
CA TYR A 132 -0.24 7.79 0.27
C TYR A 132 -0.87 8.89 -0.60
N ASP A 133 -1.22 9.99 0.02
CA ASP A 133 -1.70 11.22 -0.63
C ASP A 133 -0.52 12.22 -0.68
N GLN A 134 0.02 12.43 -1.88
CA GLN A 134 1.17 13.31 -2.09
C GLN A 134 0.83 14.78 -1.82
N MET A 135 -0.40 15.20 -2.14
CA MET A 135 -0.83 16.60 -1.97
C MET A 135 -0.88 16.98 -0.49
N ARG A 136 -1.40 16.08 0.34
CA ARG A 136 -1.50 16.27 1.79
C ARG A 136 -0.27 15.81 2.54
N ASN A 137 0.61 15.04 1.88
CA ASN A 137 1.75 14.34 2.49
C ASN A 137 1.33 13.47 3.68
N LEU A 138 0.28 12.66 3.48
CA LEU A 138 -0.28 11.77 4.48
C LEU A 138 -0.31 10.33 3.99
N ILE A 139 -0.05 9.40 4.91
CA ILE A 139 -0.35 7.98 4.75
C ILE A 139 -1.61 7.64 5.53
N SER A 140 -2.43 6.76 4.98
CA SER A 140 -3.65 6.28 5.63
C SER A 140 -3.95 4.84 5.26
N GLY A 141 -4.67 4.16 6.11
CA GLY A 141 -5.23 2.82 5.89
C GLY A 141 -6.58 2.72 6.58
N ASP A 142 -7.46 1.87 6.05
CA ASP A 142 -8.78 1.57 6.60
C ASP A 142 -8.86 0.14 7.15
N SER A 143 -7.79 -0.63 7.00
CA SER A 143 -7.65 -2.01 7.45
C SER A 143 -7.00 -2.10 8.83
N ASP A 144 -6.97 -3.32 9.36
CA ASP A 144 -6.26 -3.62 10.60
C ASP A 144 -4.77 -3.35 10.43
N PHE A 145 -4.16 -2.85 11.49
CA PHE A 145 -2.74 -2.60 11.52
C PHE A 145 -2.13 -2.95 12.88
N THR A 146 -0.84 -3.20 12.87
CA THR A 146 0.00 -3.33 14.07
C THR A 146 1.16 -2.37 13.96
N LEU A 147 1.27 -1.44 14.91
CA LEU A 147 2.42 -0.55 15.06
C LEU A 147 3.27 -1.04 16.23
N THR A 148 4.48 -1.50 15.93
CA THR A 148 5.49 -1.87 16.92
C THR A 148 6.44 -0.69 17.15
N GLN A 149 6.63 -0.31 18.39
CA GLN A 149 7.54 0.75 18.80
C GLN A 149 8.85 0.17 19.36
N PRO A 150 9.94 0.94 19.40
CA PRO A 150 11.14 0.56 20.15
C PRO A 150 10.79 0.15 21.58
N GLY A 151 11.44 -0.92 22.08
CA GLY A 151 11.11 -1.51 23.38
C GLY A 151 9.95 -2.51 23.36
N GLY A 152 9.48 -2.91 22.16
CA GLY A 152 8.49 -3.99 22.00
C GLY A 152 7.04 -3.60 22.31
N ARG A 153 6.74 -2.32 22.58
CA ARG A 153 5.36 -1.85 22.74
C ARG A 153 4.61 -1.97 21.43
N LYS A 154 3.40 -2.51 21.47
CA LYS A 154 2.54 -2.68 20.31
C LYS A 154 1.25 -1.87 20.47
N LEU A 155 0.84 -1.26 19.37
CA LEU A 155 -0.46 -0.63 19.20
C LEU A 155 -1.16 -1.30 18.02
N GLU A 156 -2.33 -1.85 18.25
CA GLU A 156 -3.16 -2.50 17.24
C GLU A 156 -4.46 -1.73 17.09
N GLY A 157 -4.99 -1.65 15.89
CA GLY A 157 -6.24 -0.95 15.62
C GLY A 157 -6.71 -1.17 14.19
N THR A 158 -7.88 -0.60 13.89
CA THR A 158 -8.46 -0.62 12.56
C THR A 158 -8.54 0.80 12.02
N GLY A 159 -7.87 1.03 10.91
CA GLY A 159 -7.77 2.35 10.28
C GLY A 159 -6.82 3.31 11.00
N PHE A 160 -6.02 4.02 10.23
CA PHE A 160 -5.09 5.02 10.73
C PHE A 160 -4.86 6.15 9.73
N ILE A 161 -4.40 7.27 10.24
CA ILE A 161 -3.86 8.40 9.46
C ILE A 161 -2.55 8.82 10.13
N SER A 162 -1.51 9.07 9.32
CA SER A 162 -0.20 9.49 9.80
C SER A 162 0.51 10.33 8.74
N ASP A 163 1.54 11.05 9.15
CA ASP A 163 2.58 11.52 8.24
C ASP A 163 3.47 10.35 7.76
N PRO A 164 4.17 10.45 6.62
CA PRO A 164 5.02 9.37 6.11
C PRO A 164 6.17 8.98 7.04
N ASN A 165 6.59 9.88 7.94
CA ASN A 165 7.63 9.63 8.93
C ASN A 165 7.09 8.93 10.20
N MET A 166 5.76 8.67 10.24
CA MET A 166 5.05 8.11 11.39
C MET A 166 5.28 8.88 12.71
N THR A 167 5.52 10.20 12.63
CA THR A 167 5.75 11.05 13.81
C THR A 167 4.49 11.16 14.65
N SER A 168 3.32 11.20 14.00
CA SER A 168 2.01 11.23 14.63
C SER A 168 1.10 10.21 13.98
N VAL A 169 0.66 9.21 14.73
CA VAL A 169 -0.27 8.17 14.24
C VAL A 169 -1.60 8.32 14.95
N GLN A 170 -2.63 8.66 14.19
CA GLN A 170 -4.01 8.71 14.66
C GLN A 170 -4.73 7.41 14.31
N VAL A 171 -5.27 6.72 15.30
CA VAL A 171 -6.08 5.50 15.13
C VAL A 171 -7.54 5.88 14.95
N LEU A 172 -8.22 5.32 13.95
CA LEU A 172 -9.60 5.68 13.59
C LEU A 172 -10.64 4.87 14.37
N LYS A 173 -10.37 3.56 14.59
CA LYS A 173 -11.30 2.65 15.28
C LYS A 173 -10.53 1.66 16.15
N ALA A 174 -11.11 1.28 17.30
CA ALA A 174 -10.69 0.24 18.23
C ALA A 174 -9.15 0.09 18.34
N ALA A 175 -8.55 0.78 19.29
CA ALA A 175 -7.13 0.64 19.59
C ALA A 175 -6.94 -0.33 20.77
N ARG A 176 -6.02 -1.29 20.64
CA ARG A 176 -5.50 -2.13 21.71
C ARG A 176 -4.00 -1.89 21.82
N GLY A 177 -3.52 -1.64 23.03
CA GLY A 177 -2.10 -1.45 23.28
C GLY A 177 -1.59 -2.49 24.28
N SER A 178 -0.42 -3.09 24.01
CA SER A 178 0.32 -3.84 25.01
C SER A 178 1.60 -3.08 25.36
N ALA A 179 1.84 -2.86 26.65
CA ALA A 179 3.13 -2.37 27.13
C ALA A 179 4.15 -3.50 26.91
N GLY A 180 5.23 -3.24 26.15
CA GLY A 180 6.38 -4.14 26.14
C GLY A 180 6.93 -4.30 27.57
N VAL A 181 7.49 -5.46 27.85
CA VAL A 181 8.13 -5.74 29.15
C VAL A 181 9.25 -4.72 29.34
N VAL A 182 9.04 -3.74 30.18
CA VAL A 182 10.13 -2.97 30.78
C VAL A 182 10.79 -3.93 31.74
N SER A 183 11.99 -4.43 31.41
CA SER A 183 12.86 -5.04 32.42
C SER A 183 13.29 -3.93 33.37
N ASP A 184 12.40 -3.62 34.29
CA ASP A 184 12.70 -2.76 35.40
C ASP A 184 13.52 -3.59 36.40
N LYS A 185 14.83 -3.45 36.29
CA LYS A 185 15.73 -3.84 37.35
C LYS A 185 15.61 -2.76 38.42
N SER A 186 14.44 -2.74 39.10
CA SER A 186 14.26 -1.96 40.32
C SER A 186 15.17 -2.51 41.40
N PRO A 187 15.94 -1.66 42.09
CA PRO A 187 16.59 -2.06 43.33
C PRO A 187 15.50 -2.28 44.38
N GLU A 188 15.55 -3.44 44.98
CA GLU A 188 14.73 -3.90 46.09
C GLU A 188 14.73 -2.87 47.25
N PRO A 189 13.61 -2.34 47.70
CA PRO A 189 13.56 -1.59 48.96
C PRO A 189 13.45 -2.57 50.13
N ALA A 190 14.49 -2.58 50.97
CA ALA A 190 14.52 -3.25 52.26
C ALA A 190 13.34 -2.76 53.15
N GLY A 191 12.76 -3.73 53.79
CA GLY A 191 11.75 -3.78 54.85
C GLY A 191 11.16 -2.53 55.45
N GLY A 192 9.81 -2.56 55.64
CA GLY A 192 9.05 -1.61 56.45
C GLY A 192 7.60 -2.00 56.57
N ALA A 193 7.32 -2.69 57.64
CA ALA A 193 6.08 -2.94 58.38
C ALA A 193 4.72 -2.44 57.84
N ALA A 194 3.79 -3.37 57.83
CA ALA A 194 2.35 -3.21 57.67
C ALA A 194 1.72 -2.18 58.65
N ARG A 195 0.88 -1.31 58.12
CA ARG A 195 -0.11 -0.59 58.94
C ARG A 195 -1.45 -0.60 58.22
N ALA A 196 -2.45 -1.19 58.87
CA ALA A 196 -3.83 -1.30 58.42
C ALA A 196 -4.51 0.07 58.22
N PRO A 197 -5.49 0.21 57.30
CA PRO A 197 -6.22 1.46 57.14
C PRO A 197 -7.33 1.60 58.17
N ASP A 198 -7.29 2.70 58.89
CA ASP A 198 -8.35 3.17 59.80
C ASP A 198 -9.45 3.84 58.94
N SER A 199 -10.66 3.28 59.08
CA SER A 199 -11.86 3.70 58.33
C SER A 199 -12.72 4.60 59.20
N THR A 200 -12.34 5.89 59.42
CA THR A 200 -13.24 6.90 59.97
C THR A 200 -12.80 8.31 59.56
N ARG A 201 -13.20 8.75 58.38
CA ARG A 201 -13.22 10.18 58.06
C ARG A 201 -14.38 10.52 57.11
N PRO A 202 -15.26 11.49 57.51
CA PRO A 202 -16.38 11.91 56.66
C PRO A 202 -15.90 12.68 55.40
N PRO A 203 -16.67 12.67 54.27
CA PRO A 203 -16.27 13.31 53.03
C PRO A 203 -16.36 14.85 53.12
N ALA A 204 -15.34 15.52 52.59
CA ALA A 204 -15.26 16.96 52.46
C ALA A 204 -16.19 17.49 51.33
N PRO A 205 -16.74 18.72 51.47
CA PRO A 205 -17.72 19.26 50.53
C PRO A 205 -17.08 19.61 49.17
N VAL A 206 -17.79 19.24 48.09
CA VAL A 206 -17.45 19.52 46.71
C VAL A 206 -17.56 21.03 46.43
N ARG A 207 -16.44 21.67 46.11
CA ARG A 207 -16.43 23.06 45.60
C ARG A 207 -16.90 23.04 44.13
N ARG A 208 -17.97 23.78 43.81
CA ARG A 208 -18.41 24.10 42.46
C ARG A 208 -17.40 25.04 41.80
N PRO A 209 -17.03 24.82 40.55
CA PRO A 209 -16.23 25.81 39.81
C PRO A 209 -17.09 27.01 39.42
N SER A 210 -16.63 28.21 39.80
CA SER A 210 -17.19 29.48 39.38
C SER A 210 -16.98 29.70 37.89
N GLY A 211 -18.04 30.08 37.17
CA GLY A 211 -18.03 30.29 35.73
C GLY A 211 -17.09 31.43 35.30
N ASN A 212 -16.30 31.15 34.30
CA ASN A 212 -15.55 32.16 33.58
C ASN A 212 -16.46 32.89 32.59
N THR A 213 -16.74 34.15 32.88
CA THR A 213 -17.45 35.08 32.00
C THR A 213 -16.49 35.51 30.90
N PHE A 214 -16.80 35.13 29.66
CA PHE A 214 -16.05 35.54 28.46
C PHE A 214 -16.55 36.95 28.05
N THR A 215 -15.69 37.96 28.14
CA THR A 215 -15.99 39.32 27.67
C THR A 215 -15.38 39.51 26.27
N LEU A 216 -16.25 39.71 25.25
CA LEU A 216 -15.85 40.04 23.90
C LEU A 216 -15.32 41.50 23.81
N PRO A 217 -14.25 41.78 23.04
CA PRO A 217 -13.78 43.14 22.82
C PRO A 217 -14.73 43.90 21.89
N ARG A 218 -15.12 45.10 22.30
CA ARG A 218 -15.98 46.03 21.58
C ARG A 218 -15.17 46.70 20.46
N SER A 219 -15.61 46.57 19.23
CA SER A 219 -15.08 47.35 18.08
C SER A 219 -15.40 48.82 18.25
N LYS A 220 -14.40 49.67 18.07
CA LYS A 220 -14.56 51.15 17.98
C LYS A 220 -14.88 51.59 16.57
N PRO A 221 -15.61 52.68 16.38
CA PRO A 221 -16.00 53.26 15.10
C PRO A 221 -14.83 53.83 14.30
#